data_ff080dcde7de5c4da4fd759f91ceea02
#
_entry.id   ff080dcde7de5c4da4fd759f91ceea02
#
_cell.length_a   1.000
_cell.length_b   1.000
_cell.length_c   1.000
_cell.angle_alpha   90.00
_cell.angle_beta   90.00
_cell.angle_gamma   90.00
#
_symmetry.space_group_name_H-M   'P 1'
#
loop_
_entity.id
_entity.type
_entity.pdbx_description
1 polymer ?
#
loop_
_entity_poly.entity_id
_entity_poly.type
_entity_poly.pdbx_seq_one_letter_code
_entity_poly.pdbx_strand_id
1 'polypeptide(L)'
;MQKTLGLNRRRFCGATAASIAAGTLGLPLLFSEGSNAMSAVVQPKGSDPTAIRPFHVNFPEAKLADLRKRVNATIWPDKEPVPDASQGVQLATIQKLARYWGTEYDWRPCEARLNALPNFITEIDGLDIHFIHVRSKQKNALPIIITHGWPGSVVEQLKLVGPLTDPTAHGGSASDAFDVVIPSMAGYGFSGKPTTTGWDCTRMARAWAVLMKRLGYTRYVAQGGDWGALVTEEMGVLAPPELLAIHTNMPGALPADIDKAASSGAPAPSGLSADEKLAYDMLVFVYSKGIGYAYQMGLRPQTLYGIADSPVGLAAYLLDHDARSLAMISRVFAGETEGLTRDDVLDNVTLTWLTNTGVSSGRLYWENKLGFWSVKGITIPVAVSAFPDELYQCPRSWAERAFPKLIHYNKLPKGGHFAAWEQPKFLSEEIRTSFRTLRT
;
A
#
# COMPACT_ATOMS: atom_id res chain seq x y z
N MET A 1 -21.46 -41.94 -15.60
CA MET A 1 -22.19 -41.02 -16.51
C MET A 1 -22.68 -39.83 -15.70
N GLN A 2 -21.88 -38.79 -15.63
CA GLN A 2 -22.29 -37.49 -15.04
C GLN A 2 -22.13 -36.43 -16.15
N LYS A 3 -23.26 -35.80 -16.48
CA LYS A 3 -23.35 -34.75 -17.49
C LYS A 3 -22.85 -33.42 -16.90
N THR A 4 -21.79 -32.88 -17.44
CA THR A 4 -21.32 -31.52 -17.21
C THR A 4 -22.26 -30.51 -17.88
N LEU A 5 -22.84 -29.64 -17.10
CA LEU A 5 -23.62 -28.46 -17.56
C LEU A 5 -22.65 -27.34 -17.94
N GLY A 6 -22.49 -27.15 -19.25
CA GLY A 6 -21.78 -25.99 -19.79
C GLY A 6 -22.68 -24.75 -19.75
N LEU A 7 -22.30 -23.75 -18.95
CA LEU A 7 -22.94 -22.43 -18.95
C LEU A 7 -22.38 -21.57 -20.08
N ASN A 8 -23.19 -21.35 -21.10
CA ASN A 8 -22.90 -20.56 -22.29
C ASN A 8 -23.03 -19.06 -22.01
N ARG A 9 -21.96 -18.30 -22.16
CA ARG A 9 -21.81 -16.85 -21.84
C ARG A 9 -22.43 -15.87 -22.85
N ARG A 10 -23.48 -16.24 -23.57
CA ARG A 10 -24.14 -15.31 -24.51
C ARG A 10 -25.66 -15.45 -24.42
N ARG A 11 -26.29 -14.68 -23.52
CA ARG A 11 -27.70 -14.23 -23.63
C ARG A 11 -28.12 -13.53 -22.33
N PHE A 12 -27.76 -12.27 -22.18
CA PHE A 12 -28.45 -11.33 -21.29
C PHE A 12 -28.28 -9.91 -21.82
N CYS A 13 -28.95 -9.65 -22.93
CA CYS A 13 -29.27 -8.29 -23.38
C CYS A 13 -30.59 -8.36 -24.16
N GLY A 14 -31.61 -7.76 -23.67
CA GLY A 14 -32.81 -7.49 -24.42
C GLY A 14 -34.07 -7.29 -23.58
N ALA A 15 -34.51 -6.04 -23.59
CA ALA A 15 -35.87 -5.52 -23.33
C ALA A 15 -36.39 -5.61 -21.87
N THR A 16 -36.87 -4.54 -21.26
CA THR A 16 -38.01 -3.70 -21.70
C THR A 16 -38.02 -2.37 -20.95
N ALA A 17 -38.21 -1.29 -21.69
CA ALA A 17 -38.65 0.00 -21.16
C ALA A 17 -40.14 -0.09 -20.89
N ALA A 18 -40.59 0.28 -19.68
CA ALA A 18 -41.96 0.64 -19.40
C ALA A 18 -41.95 1.86 -18.49
N SER A 19 -42.35 2.99 -19.07
CA SER A 19 -42.60 4.26 -18.38
C SER A 19 -43.86 4.14 -17.51
N ILE A 20 -43.76 4.46 -16.23
CA ILE A 20 -44.90 4.80 -15.40
C ILE A 20 -44.61 6.15 -14.74
N ALA A 21 -45.30 7.19 -15.21
CA ALA A 21 -45.37 8.47 -14.54
C ALA A 21 -46.46 8.40 -13.46
N ALA A 22 -46.12 8.72 -12.21
CA ALA A 22 -47.12 9.10 -11.21
C ALA A 22 -46.48 9.95 -10.10
N GLY A 23 -46.91 11.17 -10.01
CA GLY A 23 -47.30 11.91 -8.81
C GLY A 23 -46.26 12.21 -7.75
N THR A 24 -45.77 13.44 -7.78
CA THR A 24 -45.10 14.18 -6.72
C THR A 24 -45.94 14.34 -5.46
N LEU A 25 -45.47 13.86 -4.31
CA LEU A 25 -45.72 14.47 -3.01
C LEU A 25 -44.40 14.53 -2.28
N GLY A 26 -43.83 15.71 -2.18
CA GLY A 26 -42.57 15.98 -1.54
C GLY A 26 -42.70 15.92 -0.02
N LEU A 27 -41.85 15.06 0.58
CA LEU A 27 -41.38 15.22 1.95
C LEU A 27 -39.85 15.43 1.85
N PRO A 28 -39.30 16.50 2.42
CA PRO A 28 -37.86 16.65 2.48
C PRO A 28 -37.32 15.64 3.48
N LEU A 29 -36.74 14.55 2.98
CA LEU A 29 -35.81 13.73 3.78
C LEU A 29 -34.57 14.59 4.01
N LEU A 30 -34.46 15.13 5.18
CA LEU A 30 -33.23 15.70 5.72
C LEU A 30 -32.20 14.54 5.83
N PHE A 31 -31.50 14.25 4.73
CA PHE A 31 -30.23 13.57 4.82
C PHE A 31 -29.27 14.58 5.46
N SER A 32 -28.99 14.40 6.74
CA SER A 32 -27.82 14.97 7.36
C SER A 32 -26.62 14.46 6.57
N GLU A 33 -26.08 15.27 5.66
CA GLU A 33 -24.73 15.11 5.13
C GLU A 33 -23.80 15.17 6.35
N GLY A 34 -23.45 14.00 6.87
CA GLY A 34 -22.32 13.86 7.76
C GLY A 34 -21.08 14.31 6.99
N SER A 35 -20.81 15.62 7.02
CA SER A 35 -19.60 16.19 6.49
C SER A 35 -18.43 15.44 7.16
N ASN A 36 -17.74 14.58 6.39
CA ASN A 36 -16.43 14.05 6.72
C ASN A 36 -15.43 15.23 6.74
N ALA A 37 -15.54 16.07 7.74
CA ALA A 37 -14.59 17.10 8.01
C ALA A 37 -13.31 16.43 8.59
N MET A 38 -12.47 15.86 7.73
CA MET A 38 -11.04 16.10 7.86
C MET A 38 -10.94 17.64 7.90
N SER A 39 -10.15 18.20 8.81
CA SER A 39 -9.88 19.63 8.79
C SER A 39 -9.21 19.94 7.46
N ALA A 40 -10.00 20.05 6.40
CA ALA A 40 -9.58 20.65 5.16
C ALA A 40 -9.17 22.06 5.55
N VAL A 41 -7.90 22.39 5.35
CA VAL A 41 -7.45 23.78 5.39
C VAL A 41 -8.37 24.50 4.42
N VAL A 42 -9.30 25.30 4.97
CA VAL A 42 -10.25 26.09 4.16
C VAL A 42 -9.38 26.99 3.29
N GLN A 43 -9.36 26.70 1.99
CA GLN A 43 -8.59 27.51 1.04
C GLN A 43 -9.15 28.93 1.05
N PRO A 44 -8.29 29.95 1.25
CA PRO A 44 -8.71 31.33 0.93
C PRO A 44 -9.12 31.35 -0.56
N LYS A 45 -10.28 31.93 -0.87
CA LYS A 45 -10.70 32.15 -2.26
C LYS A 45 -9.59 32.88 -3.02
N GLY A 46 -8.99 32.24 -4.04
CA GLY A 46 -7.94 32.83 -4.88
C GLY A 46 -6.51 32.33 -4.61
N SER A 47 -6.30 31.32 -3.74
CA SER A 47 -4.98 30.70 -3.58
C SER A 47 -4.68 29.77 -4.76
N ASP A 48 -3.40 29.75 -5.19
CA ASP A 48 -2.90 28.80 -6.19
C ASP A 48 -3.07 27.36 -5.67
N PRO A 49 -3.90 26.52 -6.31
CA PRO A 49 -4.13 25.16 -5.86
C PRO A 49 -2.88 24.29 -5.94
N THR A 50 -1.92 24.68 -6.80
CA THR A 50 -0.64 23.96 -6.97
C THR A 50 0.39 24.31 -5.90
N ALA A 51 0.13 25.31 -5.05
CA ALA A 51 1.01 25.67 -3.96
C ALA A 51 1.20 24.52 -2.98
N ILE A 52 2.42 24.37 -2.46
CA ILE A 52 2.72 23.44 -1.37
C ILE A 52 2.28 24.09 -0.06
N ARG A 53 1.30 23.50 0.61
CA ARG A 53 0.67 24.02 1.82
C ARG A 53 1.04 23.13 3.01
N PRO A 54 1.37 23.67 4.19
CA PRO A 54 1.52 22.87 5.41
C PRO A 54 0.24 22.10 5.70
N PHE A 55 0.39 20.86 6.19
CA PHE A 55 -0.70 20.00 6.61
C PHE A 55 -0.47 19.58 8.06
N HIS A 56 -1.54 19.50 8.84
CA HIS A 56 -1.48 19.07 10.23
C HIS A 56 -2.54 18.01 10.47
N VAL A 57 -2.13 16.87 11.00
CA VAL A 57 -3.03 15.77 11.36
C VAL A 57 -3.74 16.12 12.65
N ASN A 58 -5.07 16.18 12.62
CA ASN A 58 -5.88 16.43 13.78
C ASN A 58 -7.26 15.76 13.63
N PHE A 59 -7.51 14.76 14.46
CA PHE A 59 -8.84 14.13 14.53
C PHE A 59 -9.56 14.56 15.80
N PRO A 60 -10.82 15.06 15.70
CA PRO A 60 -11.62 15.42 16.88
C PRO A 60 -11.80 14.22 17.82
N GLU A 61 -11.80 14.47 19.14
CA GLU A 61 -12.00 13.41 20.14
C GLU A 61 -13.32 12.64 19.93
N ALA A 62 -14.35 13.32 19.41
CA ALA A 62 -15.62 12.68 19.08
C ALA A 62 -15.48 11.53 18.06
N LYS A 63 -14.55 11.64 17.08
CA LYS A 63 -14.27 10.57 16.11
C LYS A 63 -13.57 9.38 16.76
N LEU A 64 -12.67 9.64 17.70
CA LEU A 64 -11.96 8.59 18.45
C LEU A 64 -12.92 7.87 19.42
N ALA A 65 -13.80 8.63 20.06
CA ALA A 65 -14.85 8.06 20.92
C ALA A 65 -15.86 7.22 20.10
N ASP A 66 -16.27 7.68 18.91
CA ASP A 66 -17.14 6.90 18.02
C ASP A 66 -16.45 5.62 17.56
N LEU A 67 -15.17 5.68 17.19
CA LEU A 67 -14.38 4.50 16.86
C LEU A 67 -14.39 3.47 18.00
N ARG A 68 -14.03 3.87 19.22
CA ARG A 68 -14.06 2.98 20.40
C ARG A 68 -15.43 2.38 20.64
N LYS A 69 -16.50 3.20 20.54
CA LYS A 69 -17.88 2.73 20.65
C LYS A 69 -18.22 1.65 19.62
N ARG A 70 -17.85 1.85 18.35
CA ARG A 70 -18.11 0.90 17.26
C ARG A 70 -17.32 -0.39 17.44
N VAL A 71 -16.04 -0.32 17.83
CA VAL A 71 -15.21 -1.50 18.14
C VAL A 71 -15.85 -2.33 19.23
N ASN A 72 -16.29 -1.70 20.33
CA ASN A 72 -16.91 -2.38 21.47
C ASN A 72 -18.34 -2.90 21.17
N ALA A 73 -19.00 -2.39 20.14
CA ALA A 73 -20.34 -2.82 19.72
C ALA A 73 -20.30 -3.86 18.58
N THR A 74 -19.14 -4.44 18.29
CA THR A 74 -18.98 -5.43 17.22
C THR A 74 -19.86 -6.64 17.44
N ILE A 75 -20.63 -7.02 16.40
CA ILE A 75 -21.37 -8.29 16.37
C ILE A 75 -20.45 -9.34 15.75
N TRP A 76 -20.18 -10.38 16.52
CA TRP A 76 -19.22 -11.41 16.14
C TRP A 76 -19.89 -12.51 15.31
N PRO A 77 -19.22 -13.02 14.25
CA PRO A 77 -19.65 -14.22 13.54
C PRO A 77 -19.35 -15.49 14.37
N ASP A 78 -19.81 -16.62 13.87
CA ASP A 78 -19.39 -17.91 14.38
C ASP A 78 -17.88 -18.10 14.23
N LYS A 79 -17.32 -18.96 15.11
CA LYS A 79 -15.92 -19.36 15.00
C LYS A 79 -15.70 -20.20 13.73
N GLU A 80 -14.58 -19.96 13.06
CA GLU A 80 -14.12 -20.78 11.94
C GLU A 80 -14.03 -22.27 12.33
N PRO A 81 -14.49 -23.21 11.47
CA PRO A 81 -14.44 -24.66 11.77
C PRO A 81 -13.06 -25.29 11.50
N VAL A 82 -12.10 -24.52 11.01
CA VAL A 82 -10.73 -24.97 10.74
C VAL A 82 -9.79 -24.58 11.89
N PRO A 83 -8.71 -25.34 12.14
CA PRO A 83 -7.79 -25.06 13.25
C PRO A 83 -6.74 -23.99 12.94
N ASP A 84 -6.69 -23.49 11.70
CA ASP A 84 -5.69 -22.59 11.16
C ASP A 84 -6.31 -21.35 10.49
N ALA A 85 -5.51 -20.52 9.82
CA ALA A 85 -5.95 -19.33 9.11
C ALA A 85 -6.33 -19.59 7.63
N SER A 86 -6.62 -20.84 7.24
CA SER A 86 -6.95 -21.18 5.84
C SER A 86 -8.30 -20.60 5.37
N GLN A 87 -9.13 -20.11 6.28
CA GLN A 87 -10.37 -19.37 6.01
C GLN A 87 -10.24 -17.86 6.28
N GLY A 88 -9.02 -17.35 6.44
CA GLY A 88 -8.75 -15.93 6.74
C GLY A 88 -8.42 -15.70 8.22
N VAL A 89 -8.61 -14.47 8.67
CA VAL A 89 -8.28 -14.05 10.04
C VAL A 89 -9.14 -14.79 11.06
N GLN A 90 -8.48 -15.55 11.95
CA GLN A 90 -9.17 -16.32 12.98
C GLN A 90 -9.92 -15.41 13.98
N LEU A 91 -11.13 -15.83 14.39
CA LEU A 91 -11.97 -15.09 15.34
C LEU A 91 -11.22 -14.73 16.63
N ALA A 92 -10.42 -15.64 17.16
CA ALA A 92 -9.67 -15.41 18.39
C ALA A 92 -8.62 -14.29 18.24
N THR A 93 -7.99 -14.16 17.07
CA THR A 93 -7.02 -13.09 16.76
C THR A 93 -7.71 -11.74 16.69
N ILE A 94 -8.79 -11.64 15.90
CA ILE A 94 -9.50 -10.37 15.72
C ILE A 94 -10.20 -9.91 17.00
N GLN A 95 -10.65 -10.84 17.87
CA GLN A 95 -11.21 -10.50 19.18
C GLN A 95 -10.15 -9.93 20.14
N LYS A 96 -8.91 -10.46 20.13
CA LYS A 96 -7.79 -9.90 20.90
C LYS A 96 -7.43 -8.49 20.41
N LEU A 97 -7.35 -8.30 19.08
CA LEU A 97 -7.11 -7.00 18.47
C LEU A 97 -8.20 -6.01 18.86
N ALA A 98 -9.47 -6.36 18.68
CA ALA A 98 -10.59 -5.47 18.97
C ALA A 98 -10.67 -5.09 20.47
N ARG A 99 -10.38 -6.04 21.36
CA ARG A 99 -10.32 -5.73 22.80
C ARG A 99 -9.26 -4.68 23.09
N TYR A 100 -8.01 -4.89 22.61
CA TYR A 100 -6.93 -3.93 22.80
C TYR A 100 -7.28 -2.58 22.18
N TRP A 101 -7.83 -2.56 20.96
CA TRP A 101 -8.23 -1.34 20.23
C TRP A 101 -9.32 -0.56 20.97
N GLY A 102 -10.30 -1.26 21.55
CA GLY A 102 -11.43 -0.64 22.26
C GLY A 102 -11.12 -0.16 23.67
N THR A 103 -10.01 -0.62 24.30
CA THR A 103 -9.73 -0.36 25.72
C THR A 103 -8.39 0.32 26.01
N GLU A 104 -7.30 -0.13 25.38
CA GLU A 104 -5.93 0.26 25.72
C GLU A 104 -5.27 1.16 24.65
N TYR A 105 -5.59 0.94 23.38
CA TYR A 105 -4.98 1.67 22.27
C TYR A 105 -5.34 3.16 22.30
N ASP A 106 -4.34 4.00 22.09
CA ASP A 106 -4.49 5.45 21.91
C ASP A 106 -3.89 5.90 20.58
N TRP A 107 -4.69 6.62 19.78
CA TRP A 107 -4.26 7.21 18.51
C TRP A 107 -3.30 8.39 18.69
N ARG A 108 -3.37 9.10 19.80
CA ARG A 108 -2.64 10.37 20.00
C ARG A 108 -1.11 10.25 19.86
N PRO A 109 -0.44 9.16 20.30
CA PRO A 109 0.97 8.96 20.02
C PRO A 109 1.29 8.87 18.52
N CYS A 110 0.45 8.20 17.70
CA CYS A 110 0.63 8.16 16.25
C CYS A 110 0.44 9.55 15.63
N GLU A 111 -0.61 10.27 15.99
CA GLU A 111 -0.87 11.63 15.54
C GLU A 111 0.31 12.56 15.87
N ALA A 112 0.87 12.44 17.08
CA ALA A 112 2.03 13.22 17.50
C ALA A 112 3.28 12.88 16.69
N ARG A 113 3.54 11.59 16.39
CA ARG A 113 4.66 11.18 15.53
C ARG A 113 4.52 11.70 14.11
N LEU A 114 3.32 11.67 13.53
CA LEU A 114 3.04 12.24 12.22
C LEU A 114 3.30 13.75 12.22
N ASN A 115 2.80 14.48 13.21
CA ASN A 115 2.95 15.93 13.32
C ASN A 115 4.37 16.39 13.71
N ALA A 116 5.20 15.51 14.23
CA ALA A 116 6.62 15.79 14.48
C ALA A 116 7.43 15.87 13.16
N LEU A 117 6.87 15.40 12.06
CA LEU A 117 7.46 15.49 10.73
C LEU A 117 6.80 16.61 9.93
N PRO A 118 7.53 17.26 9.00
CA PRO A 118 6.92 18.24 8.11
C PRO A 118 5.96 17.56 7.12
N ASN A 119 4.66 17.84 7.26
CA ASN A 119 3.59 17.34 6.42
C ASN A 119 3.08 18.46 5.52
N PHE A 120 2.75 18.12 4.30
CA PHE A 120 2.30 19.06 3.27
C PHE A 120 1.17 18.45 2.43
N ILE A 121 0.46 19.35 1.73
CA ILE A 121 -0.53 19.00 0.72
C ILE A 121 -0.38 19.92 -0.50
N THR A 122 -0.57 19.36 -1.69
CA THR A 122 -0.54 20.11 -2.96
C THR A 122 -1.49 19.46 -3.95
N GLU A 123 -2.15 20.25 -4.79
CA GLU A 123 -3.02 19.68 -5.81
C GLU A 123 -2.21 19.23 -7.03
N ILE A 124 -2.41 18.00 -7.48
CA ILE A 124 -1.86 17.46 -8.73
C ILE A 124 -3.02 16.80 -9.50
N ASP A 125 -3.22 17.19 -10.74
CA ASP A 125 -4.28 16.69 -11.62
C ASP A 125 -5.69 16.78 -11.00
N GLY A 126 -5.98 17.86 -10.25
CA GLY A 126 -7.28 18.10 -9.62
C GLY A 126 -7.50 17.28 -8.35
N LEU A 127 -6.46 16.66 -7.79
CA LEU A 127 -6.53 15.90 -6.55
C LEU A 127 -5.50 16.41 -5.54
N ASP A 128 -5.94 16.66 -4.33
CA ASP A 128 -5.06 16.99 -3.21
C ASP A 128 -4.17 15.78 -2.88
N ILE A 129 -2.88 15.94 -2.98
CA ILE A 129 -1.86 14.95 -2.64
C ILE A 129 -1.17 15.37 -1.35
N HIS A 130 -1.36 14.58 -0.31
CA HIS A 130 -0.62 14.69 0.95
C HIS A 130 0.75 14.03 0.82
N PHE A 131 1.77 14.63 1.46
CA PHE A 131 3.09 14.02 1.57
C PHE A 131 3.85 14.51 2.79
N ILE A 132 4.71 13.65 3.32
CA ILE A 132 5.73 13.97 4.31
C ILE A 132 7.00 14.32 3.55
N HIS A 133 7.68 15.42 3.93
CA HIS A 133 8.93 15.81 3.29
C HIS A 133 9.97 16.21 4.34
N VAL A 134 10.94 15.34 4.59
CA VAL A 134 11.99 15.55 5.58
C VAL A 134 13.33 15.74 4.89
N ARG A 135 13.90 16.92 5.04
CA ARG A 135 15.25 17.21 4.54
C ARG A 135 16.29 16.77 5.55
N SER A 136 17.34 16.11 5.06
CA SER A 136 18.51 15.80 5.86
C SER A 136 19.27 17.06 6.26
N LYS A 137 19.92 17.02 7.41
CA LYS A 137 20.90 18.04 7.83
C LYS A 137 22.26 17.85 7.14
N GLN A 138 22.48 16.70 6.51
CA GLN A 138 23.71 16.41 5.80
C GLN A 138 23.75 17.14 4.46
N LYS A 139 24.91 17.71 4.12
CA LYS A 139 25.10 18.35 2.81
C LYS A 139 25.04 17.28 1.71
N ASN A 140 24.48 17.65 0.55
CA ASN A 140 24.39 16.81 -0.64
C ASN A 140 23.58 15.50 -0.43
N ALA A 141 22.59 15.52 0.47
CA ALA A 141 21.65 14.42 0.61
C ALA A 141 20.96 14.14 -0.74
N LEU A 142 20.87 12.86 -1.12
CA LEU A 142 20.20 12.45 -2.36
C LEU A 142 18.69 12.45 -2.13
N PRO A 143 17.88 13.16 -2.92
CA PRO A 143 16.42 13.07 -2.77
C PRO A 143 15.90 11.68 -3.12
N ILE A 144 14.98 11.20 -2.30
CA ILE A 144 14.27 9.93 -2.53
C ILE A 144 12.78 10.11 -2.31
N ILE A 145 11.98 9.56 -3.24
CA ILE A 145 10.55 9.40 -3.03
C ILE A 145 10.25 7.94 -2.70
N ILE A 146 9.50 7.71 -1.60
CA ILE A 146 9.18 6.38 -1.08
C ILE A 146 7.67 6.19 -1.12
N THR A 147 7.19 5.21 -1.84
CA THR A 147 5.76 4.95 -2.02
C THR A 147 5.35 3.69 -1.28
N HIS A 148 4.32 3.82 -0.41
CA HIS A 148 3.70 2.70 0.30
C HIS A 148 2.77 1.89 -0.60
N GLY A 149 2.18 0.82 -0.07
CA GLY A 149 1.22 -0.03 -0.76
C GLY A 149 -0.12 -0.17 -0.04
N TRP A 150 -0.88 -1.22 -0.40
CA TRP A 150 -2.10 -1.64 0.26
C TRP A 150 -1.82 -2.93 1.06
N PRO A 151 -2.32 -3.09 2.28
CA PRO A 151 -3.19 -2.22 3.06
C PRO A 151 -2.44 -1.15 3.88
N GLY A 152 -1.21 -0.84 3.51
CA GLY A 152 -0.35 0.13 4.19
C GLY A 152 -0.72 1.59 3.94
N SER A 153 0.07 2.45 4.53
CA SER A 153 -0.03 3.90 4.41
C SER A 153 1.34 4.55 4.67
N VAL A 154 1.39 5.88 4.73
CA VAL A 154 2.62 6.60 5.14
C VAL A 154 3.13 6.14 6.52
N VAL A 155 2.27 5.59 7.38
CA VAL A 155 2.65 5.11 8.72
C VAL A 155 3.67 3.98 8.65
N GLU A 156 3.55 3.07 7.69
CA GLU A 156 4.51 1.97 7.53
C GLU A 156 5.92 2.44 7.19
N GLN A 157 6.05 3.62 6.55
CA GLN A 157 7.32 4.17 6.08
C GLN A 157 8.03 5.04 7.14
N LEU A 158 7.35 5.40 8.25
CA LEU A 158 7.89 6.34 9.24
C LEU A 158 9.20 5.88 9.87
N LYS A 159 9.36 4.56 10.04
CA LYS A 159 10.59 3.96 10.61
C LYS A 159 11.83 4.13 9.73
N LEU A 160 11.65 4.46 8.44
CA LEU A 160 12.76 4.71 7.50
C LEU A 160 13.28 6.15 7.57
N VAL A 161 12.48 7.10 8.07
CA VAL A 161 12.82 8.53 8.02
C VAL A 161 14.14 8.82 8.73
N GLY A 162 14.28 8.41 9.99
CA GLY A 162 15.51 8.61 10.76
C GLY A 162 16.75 7.97 10.10
N PRO A 163 16.72 6.63 9.81
CA PRO A 163 17.84 5.96 9.17
C PRO A 163 18.27 6.52 7.82
N LEU A 164 17.37 7.14 7.07
CA LEU A 164 17.69 7.72 5.76
C LEU A 164 18.10 9.19 5.85
N THR A 165 17.49 9.99 6.74
CA THR A 165 17.81 11.43 6.84
C THR A 165 19.01 11.71 7.74
N ASP A 166 19.28 10.85 8.73
CA ASP A 166 20.45 10.93 9.61
C ASP A 166 21.14 9.56 9.74
N PRO A 167 21.77 9.06 8.67
CA PRO A 167 22.40 7.74 8.67
C PRO A 167 23.50 7.60 9.70
N THR A 168 24.15 8.68 10.14
CA THR A 168 25.23 8.66 11.12
C THR A 168 24.76 8.16 12.50
N ALA A 169 23.53 8.49 12.87
CA ALA A 169 22.89 7.96 14.08
C ALA A 169 22.43 6.50 13.94
N HIS A 170 22.49 5.94 12.72
CA HIS A 170 21.96 4.61 12.38
C HIS A 170 23.00 3.70 11.68
N GLY A 171 24.28 3.87 11.98
CA GLY A 171 25.37 3.01 11.49
C GLY A 171 25.76 3.23 10.02
N GLY A 172 25.31 4.31 9.38
CA GLY A 172 25.71 4.75 8.05
C GLY A 172 26.68 5.94 8.08
N SER A 173 27.08 6.44 6.93
CA SER A 173 27.91 7.64 6.79
C SER A 173 27.06 8.86 6.39
N ALA A 174 27.58 10.07 6.64
CA ALA A 174 26.91 11.32 6.23
C ALA A 174 26.65 11.38 4.72
N SER A 175 27.50 10.78 3.92
CA SER A 175 27.34 10.67 2.46
C SER A 175 26.20 9.75 2.04
N ASP A 176 25.67 8.91 2.93
CA ASP A 176 24.54 8.00 2.65
C ASP A 176 23.16 8.67 2.89
N ALA A 177 23.13 9.95 3.27
CA ALA A 177 21.91 10.66 3.64
C ALA A 177 20.97 10.92 2.46
N PHE A 178 19.67 10.94 2.76
CA PHE A 178 18.61 11.27 1.81
C PHE A 178 17.74 12.42 2.31
N ASP A 179 17.25 13.25 1.37
CA ASP A 179 16.03 14.02 1.57
C ASP A 179 14.84 13.08 1.25
N VAL A 180 13.95 12.88 2.18
CA VAL A 180 12.89 11.86 2.09
C VAL A 180 11.54 12.49 1.79
N VAL A 181 10.87 12.02 0.74
CA VAL A 181 9.50 12.38 0.37
C VAL A 181 8.63 11.13 0.44
N ILE A 182 7.56 11.14 1.25
CA ILE A 182 6.64 10.00 1.41
C ILE A 182 5.23 10.49 1.11
N PRO A 183 4.72 10.33 -0.12
CA PRO A 183 3.35 10.70 -0.46
C PRO A 183 2.34 9.65 0.05
N SER A 184 1.14 10.11 0.44
CA SER A 184 -0.04 9.24 0.48
C SER A 184 -0.54 9.04 -0.95
N MET A 185 -0.74 7.80 -1.38
CA MET A 185 -1.29 7.52 -2.71
C MET A 185 -2.70 8.10 -2.87
N ALA A 186 -3.13 8.34 -4.10
CA ALA A 186 -4.49 8.79 -4.42
C ALA A 186 -5.53 7.83 -3.84
N GLY A 187 -6.45 8.34 -3.03
CA GLY A 187 -7.49 7.53 -2.35
C GLY A 187 -7.03 6.87 -1.05
N TYR A 188 -5.80 7.11 -0.59
CA TYR A 188 -5.23 6.57 0.65
C TYR A 188 -4.96 7.69 1.67
N GLY A 189 -5.05 7.34 2.94
CA GLY A 189 -4.63 8.20 4.05
C GLY A 189 -5.17 9.63 3.93
N PHE A 190 -4.29 10.60 3.87
CA PHE A 190 -4.65 12.02 3.84
C PHE A 190 -4.76 12.62 2.44
N SER A 191 -4.45 11.87 1.38
CA SER A 191 -4.68 12.32 0.01
C SER A 191 -6.16 12.29 -0.36
N GLY A 192 -6.52 13.10 -1.35
CA GLY A 192 -7.87 13.16 -1.90
C GLY A 192 -8.33 11.80 -2.43
N LYS A 193 -9.66 11.59 -2.37
CA LYS A 193 -10.29 10.41 -2.97
C LYS A 193 -10.69 10.74 -4.40
N PRO A 194 -10.18 10.01 -5.42
CA PRO A 194 -10.58 10.25 -6.80
C PRO A 194 -12.10 10.18 -6.98
N THR A 195 -12.65 11.19 -7.65
CA THR A 195 -14.07 11.26 -8.04
C THR A 195 -14.31 10.83 -9.48
N THR A 196 -13.22 10.61 -10.23
CA THR A 196 -13.21 10.11 -11.61
C THR A 196 -12.31 8.91 -11.71
N THR A 197 -12.51 8.07 -12.73
CA THR A 197 -11.62 6.96 -13.07
C THR A 197 -10.27 7.44 -13.62
N GLY A 198 -9.30 6.52 -13.71
CA GLY A 198 -7.99 6.76 -14.34
C GLY A 198 -6.87 7.14 -13.36
N TRP A 199 -7.08 7.02 -12.04
CA TRP A 199 -6.00 7.14 -11.05
C TRP A 199 -5.32 5.77 -10.82
N ASP A 200 -4.68 5.26 -11.87
CA ASP A 200 -3.88 4.05 -11.87
C ASP A 200 -2.40 4.32 -11.49
N CYS A 201 -1.58 3.27 -11.47
CA CYS A 201 -0.17 3.37 -11.12
C CYS A 201 0.61 4.27 -12.09
N THR A 202 0.29 4.27 -13.37
CA THR A 202 0.95 5.13 -14.37
C THR A 202 0.65 6.60 -14.13
N ARG A 203 -0.60 6.95 -13.79
CA ARG A 203 -0.95 8.33 -13.43
C ARG A 203 -0.30 8.77 -12.12
N MET A 204 -0.25 7.89 -11.10
CA MET A 204 0.47 8.19 -9.87
C MET A 204 1.97 8.41 -10.12
N ALA A 205 2.61 7.61 -10.98
CA ALA A 205 4.01 7.79 -11.35
C ALA A 205 4.27 9.18 -11.99
N ARG A 206 3.37 9.63 -12.86
CA ARG A 206 3.43 11.00 -13.42
C ARG A 206 3.24 12.07 -12.32
N ALA A 207 2.30 11.85 -11.42
CA ALA A 207 2.05 12.77 -10.31
C ALA A 207 3.27 12.86 -9.37
N TRP A 208 3.98 11.76 -9.12
CA TRP A 208 5.23 11.76 -8.34
C TRP A 208 6.36 12.52 -9.03
N ALA A 209 6.51 12.38 -10.35
CA ALA A 209 7.45 13.20 -11.11
C ALA A 209 7.12 14.71 -11.02
N VAL A 210 5.84 15.08 -11.12
CA VAL A 210 5.37 16.46 -10.90
C VAL A 210 5.69 16.93 -9.48
N LEU A 211 5.44 16.09 -8.46
CA LEU A 211 5.71 16.41 -7.06
C LEU A 211 7.20 16.69 -6.84
N MET A 212 8.08 15.80 -7.31
CA MET A 212 9.53 15.96 -7.14
C MET A 212 10.05 17.22 -7.86
N LYS A 213 9.55 17.50 -9.06
CA LYS A 213 9.87 18.75 -9.79
C LYS A 213 9.37 19.99 -9.04
N ARG A 214 8.16 19.94 -8.46
CA ARG A 214 7.57 21.05 -7.68
C ARG A 214 8.36 21.33 -6.40
N LEU A 215 8.97 20.29 -5.81
CA LEU A 215 9.90 20.42 -4.68
C LEU A 215 11.28 20.96 -5.08
N GLY A 216 11.53 21.18 -6.38
CA GLY A 216 12.78 21.72 -6.92
C GLY A 216 13.89 20.69 -7.11
N TYR A 217 13.58 19.40 -7.05
CA TYR A 217 14.57 18.36 -7.24
C TYR A 217 14.85 18.11 -8.73
N THR A 218 16.10 18.31 -9.13
CA THR A 218 16.61 18.08 -10.50
C THR A 218 17.27 16.72 -10.66
N ARG A 219 17.45 15.98 -9.58
CA ARG A 219 17.91 14.59 -9.54
C ARG A 219 17.36 13.92 -8.30
N TYR A 220 16.86 12.70 -8.45
CA TYR A 220 16.32 11.92 -7.34
C TYR A 220 16.30 10.42 -7.67
N VAL A 221 16.00 9.61 -6.66
CA VAL A 221 15.75 8.17 -6.78
C VAL A 221 14.37 7.84 -6.24
N ALA A 222 13.81 6.68 -6.58
CA ALA A 222 12.52 6.24 -6.08
C ALA A 222 12.62 4.84 -5.45
N GLN A 223 11.77 4.59 -4.45
CA GLN A 223 11.62 3.30 -3.79
C GLN A 223 10.15 2.95 -3.59
N GLY A 224 9.80 1.66 -3.69
CA GLY A 224 8.46 1.18 -3.37
C GLY A 224 8.39 -0.33 -3.17
N GLY A 225 7.41 -0.74 -2.38
CA GLY A 225 6.93 -2.12 -2.23
C GLY A 225 5.44 -2.19 -2.58
N ASP A 226 4.88 -3.36 -2.84
CA ASP A 226 3.48 -3.55 -3.19
C ASP A 226 3.01 -2.64 -4.35
N TRP A 227 1.87 -1.92 -4.21
CA TRP A 227 1.46 -0.89 -5.19
C TRP A 227 2.51 0.19 -5.37
N GLY A 228 3.25 0.52 -4.31
CA GLY A 228 4.40 1.42 -4.40
C GLY A 228 5.50 0.88 -5.30
N ALA A 229 5.69 -0.44 -5.39
CA ALA A 229 6.60 -1.04 -6.37
C ALA A 229 6.12 -0.78 -7.80
N LEU A 230 4.83 -1.01 -8.09
CA LEU A 230 4.26 -0.71 -9.41
C LEU A 230 4.40 0.76 -9.78
N VAL A 231 4.06 1.68 -8.87
CA VAL A 231 4.21 3.12 -9.11
C VAL A 231 5.67 3.48 -9.37
N THR A 232 6.59 2.91 -8.59
CA THR A 232 8.04 3.13 -8.75
C THR A 232 8.55 2.56 -10.07
N GLU A 233 8.09 1.39 -10.48
CA GLU A 233 8.42 0.78 -11.77
C GLU A 233 7.86 1.58 -12.94
N GLU A 234 6.63 2.08 -12.83
CA GLU A 234 6.05 3.00 -13.83
C GLU A 234 6.83 4.32 -13.91
N MET A 235 7.37 4.84 -12.79
CA MET A 235 8.34 5.95 -12.85
C MET A 235 9.60 5.55 -13.64
N GLY A 236 10.07 4.32 -13.45
CA GLY A 236 11.20 3.75 -14.22
C GLY A 236 10.92 3.56 -15.70
N VAL A 237 9.69 3.25 -16.08
CA VAL A 237 9.23 3.19 -17.50
C VAL A 237 9.13 4.58 -18.10
N LEU A 238 8.55 5.54 -17.37
CA LEU A 238 8.49 6.95 -17.78
C LEU A 238 9.87 7.59 -17.89
N ALA A 239 10.81 7.15 -17.07
CA ALA A 239 12.21 7.58 -17.04
C ALA A 239 12.40 9.11 -17.19
N PRO A 240 11.75 9.94 -16.34
CA PRO A 240 11.99 11.38 -16.41
C PRO A 240 13.48 11.65 -16.18
N PRO A 241 14.08 12.65 -16.86
CA PRO A 241 15.54 12.87 -16.85
C PRO A 241 16.12 13.12 -15.45
N GLU A 242 15.30 13.54 -14.50
CA GLU A 242 15.68 13.76 -13.11
C GLU A 242 15.73 12.46 -12.28
N LEU A 243 15.08 11.36 -12.74
CA LEU A 243 15.07 10.07 -12.05
C LEU A 243 16.31 9.25 -12.40
N LEU A 244 17.20 9.08 -11.43
CA LEU A 244 18.50 8.42 -11.64
C LEU A 244 18.36 6.89 -11.62
N ALA A 245 17.55 6.34 -10.73
CA ALA A 245 17.38 4.91 -10.51
C ALA A 245 16.14 4.64 -9.66
N ILE A 246 15.74 3.37 -9.62
CA ILE A 246 14.68 2.90 -8.72
C ILE A 246 15.18 1.74 -7.85
N HIS A 247 14.53 1.57 -6.70
CA HIS A 247 14.69 0.41 -5.82
C HIS A 247 13.32 -0.21 -5.53
N THR A 248 13.23 -1.53 -5.53
CA THR A 248 12.01 -2.24 -5.15
C THR A 248 12.33 -3.47 -4.29
N ASN A 249 11.46 -3.75 -3.32
CA ASN A 249 11.47 -5.00 -2.55
C ASN A 249 10.44 -6.02 -3.06
N MET A 250 9.59 -5.64 -4.03
CA MET A 250 8.66 -6.54 -4.72
C MET A 250 8.70 -6.28 -6.24
N PRO A 251 9.74 -6.77 -6.94
CA PRO A 251 9.98 -6.43 -8.33
C PRO A 251 9.00 -7.10 -9.29
N GLY A 252 8.58 -6.38 -10.34
CA GLY A 252 7.93 -6.92 -11.53
C GLY A 252 8.93 -7.62 -12.45
N ALA A 253 9.39 -8.78 -12.04
CA ALA A 253 10.42 -9.55 -12.73
C ALA A 253 9.96 -10.96 -13.14
N LEU A 254 8.67 -11.25 -13.05
CA LEU A 254 8.12 -12.57 -13.30
C LEU A 254 8.10 -12.88 -14.81
N PRO A 255 8.77 -13.95 -15.28
CA PRO A 255 8.67 -14.39 -16.66
C PRO A 255 7.25 -14.80 -17.03
N ALA A 256 6.80 -14.45 -18.24
CA ALA A 256 5.40 -14.63 -18.65
C ALA A 256 4.96 -16.11 -18.72
N ASP A 257 5.86 -17.02 -19.04
CA ASP A 257 5.60 -18.47 -19.03
C ASP A 257 5.43 -19.02 -17.61
N ILE A 258 6.23 -18.53 -16.68
CA ILE A 258 6.14 -18.85 -15.26
C ILE A 258 4.84 -18.31 -14.66
N ASP A 259 4.51 -17.05 -14.95
CA ASP A 259 3.27 -16.40 -14.53
C ASP A 259 2.03 -17.19 -14.98
N LYS A 260 2.00 -17.55 -16.26
CA LYS A 260 0.93 -18.37 -16.85
C LYS A 260 0.81 -19.74 -16.18
N ALA A 261 1.94 -20.41 -15.94
CA ALA A 261 1.94 -21.71 -15.31
C ALA A 261 1.46 -21.63 -13.84
N ALA A 262 2.00 -20.69 -13.05
CA ALA A 262 1.63 -20.53 -11.65
C ALA A 262 0.16 -20.11 -11.47
N SER A 263 -0.33 -19.15 -12.26
CA SER A 263 -1.72 -18.66 -12.20
C SER A 263 -2.76 -19.71 -12.65
N SER A 264 -2.36 -20.67 -13.51
CA SER A 264 -3.23 -21.79 -13.90
C SER A 264 -3.17 -23.00 -12.94
N GLY A 265 -2.27 -23.00 -11.95
CA GLY A 265 -2.01 -24.14 -11.08
C GLY A 265 -1.33 -25.32 -11.78
N ALA A 266 -0.65 -25.09 -12.90
CA ALA A 266 0.09 -26.13 -13.62
C ALA A 266 1.29 -26.61 -12.80
N PRO A 267 1.89 -27.78 -13.10
CA PRO A 267 3.16 -28.19 -12.53
C PRO A 267 4.28 -27.19 -12.86
N ALA A 268 5.26 -27.09 -11.96
CA ALA A 268 6.42 -26.23 -12.21
C ALA A 268 7.11 -26.63 -13.52
N PRO A 269 7.49 -25.67 -14.39
CA PRO A 269 8.30 -25.94 -15.56
C PRO A 269 9.60 -26.69 -15.20
N SER A 270 10.08 -27.54 -16.09
CA SER A 270 11.35 -28.23 -15.91
C SER A 270 12.53 -27.26 -16.00
N GLY A 271 13.63 -27.56 -15.29
CA GLY A 271 14.87 -26.79 -15.38
C GLY A 271 14.94 -25.55 -14.50
N LEU A 272 13.95 -25.31 -13.61
CA LEU A 272 14.03 -24.26 -12.62
C LEU A 272 15.12 -24.56 -11.60
N SER A 273 15.93 -23.55 -11.24
CA SER A 273 16.82 -23.61 -10.08
C SER A 273 16.04 -23.74 -8.77
N ALA A 274 16.72 -24.02 -7.66
CA ALA A 274 16.07 -24.12 -6.35
C ALA A 274 15.34 -22.82 -5.96
N ASP A 275 15.95 -21.66 -6.21
CA ASP A 275 15.37 -20.36 -5.92
C ASP A 275 14.14 -20.06 -6.81
N GLU A 276 14.23 -20.41 -8.09
CA GLU A 276 13.11 -20.24 -9.04
C GLU A 276 11.95 -21.18 -8.69
N LYS A 277 12.25 -22.41 -8.27
CA LYS A 277 11.22 -23.36 -7.81
C LYS A 277 10.55 -22.88 -6.55
N LEU A 278 11.30 -22.34 -5.58
CA LEU A 278 10.73 -21.74 -4.37
C LEU A 278 9.80 -20.58 -4.73
N ALA A 279 10.24 -19.65 -5.58
CA ALA A 279 9.44 -18.51 -6.02
C ALA A 279 8.18 -18.99 -6.76
N TYR A 280 8.29 -20.03 -7.60
CA TYR A 280 7.15 -20.64 -8.28
C TYR A 280 6.11 -21.19 -7.29
N ASP A 281 6.53 -21.94 -6.28
CA ASP A 281 5.62 -22.53 -5.28
C ASP A 281 4.92 -21.44 -4.45
N MET A 282 5.64 -20.35 -4.12
CA MET A 282 5.05 -19.18 -3.46
C MET A 282 3.98 -18.53 -4.35
N LEU A 283 4.25 -18.34 -5.64
CA LEU A 283 3.28 -17.77 -6.58
C LEU A 283 2.04 -18.66 -6.76
N VAL A 284 2.20 -19.99 -6.84
CA VAL A 284 1.06 -20.92 -6.89
C VAL A 284 0.17 -20.77 -5.67
N PHE A 285 0.76 -20.64 -4.47
CA PHE A 285 0.00 -20.40 -3.25
C PHE A 285 -0.73 -19.05 -3.32
N VAL A 286 -0.03 -17.98 -3.71
CA VAL A 286 -0.60 -16.63 -3.84
C VAL A 286 -1.78 -16.64 -4.78
N TYR A 287 -1.63 -17.13 -6.01
CA TYR A 287 -2.71 -17.16 -7.00
C TYR A 287 -3.89 -18.05 -6.60
N SER A 288 -3.64 -19.17 -5.92
CA SER A 288 -4.71 -20.10 -5.56
C SER A 288 -5.45 -19.73 -4.26
N LYS A 289 -4.78 -19.07 -3.32
CA LYS A 289 -5.29 -18.89 -1.95
C LYS A 289 -4.99 -17.53 -1.33
N GLY A 290 -3.97 -16.80 -1.82
CA GLY A 290 -3.41 -15.64 -1.11
C GLY A 290 -4.02 -14.28 -1.49
N ILE A 291 -4.76 -14.15 -2.61
CA ILE A 291 -5.20 -12.86 -3.14
C ILE A 291 -6.72 -12.71 -3.30
N GLY A 292 -7.51 -13.36 -2.42
CA GLY A 292 -8.98 -13.26 -2.45
C GLY A 292 -9.47 -11.80 -2.36
N TYR A 293 -8.87 -11.00 -1.51
CA TYR A 293 -9.12 -9.56 -1.37
C TYR A 293 -8.87 -8.79 -2.69
N ALA A 294 -7.80 -9.12 -3.40
CA ALA A 294 -7.43 -8.47 -4.65
C ALA A 294 -8.45 -8.75 -5.77
N TYR A 295 -8.97 -9.98 -5.85
CA TYR A 295 -10.07 -10.32 -6.77
C TYR A 295 -11.33 -9.53 -6.44
N GLN A 296 -11.72 -9.43 -5.16
CA GLN A 296 -12.88 -8.67 -4.75
C GLN A 296 -12.72 -7.19 -5.13
N MET A 297 -11.58 -6.58 -4.81
CA MET A 297 -11.30 -5.17 -5.11
C MET A 297 -11.10 -4.93 -6.61
N GLY A 298 -10.47 -5.85 -7.33
CA GLY A 298 -10.26 -5.74 -8.78
C GLY A 298 -11.53 -5.84 -9.61
N LEU A 299 -12.55 -6.51 -9.10
CA LEU A 299 -13.81 -6.72 -9.80
C LEU A 299 -14.94 -5.82 -9.31
N ARG A 300 -15.10 -5.67 -8.00
CA ARG A 300 -16.26 -4.99 -7.37
C ARG A 300 -15.89 -4.27 -6.07
N PRO A 301 -14.99 -3.27 -6.08
CA PRO A 301 -14.53 -2.59 -4.87
C PRO A 301 -15.67 -1.88 -4.13
N GLN A 302 -16.64 -1.33 -4.86
CA GLN A 302 -17.76 -0.59 -4.25
C GLN A 302 -18.68 -1.49 -3.40
N THR A 303 -18.64 -2.81 -3.55
CA THR A 303 -19.43 -3.74 -2.73
C THR A 303 -18.94 -3.80 -1.27
N LEU A 304 -17.76 -3.29 -0.98
CA LEU A 304 -17.12 -3.33 0.34
C LEU A 304 -17.65 -2.28 1.33
N TYR A 305 -18.97 -2.02 1.35
CA TYR A 305 -19.59 -1.11 2.32
C TYR A 305 -19.31 -1.49 3.77
N GLY A 306 -19.21 -2.80 4.06
CA GLY A 306 -18.96 -3.30 5.41
C GLY A 306 -17.66 -2.81 6.02
N ILE A 307 -16.59 -2.64 5.22
CA ILE A 307 -15.31 -2.11 5.73
C ILE A 307 -15.32 -0.59 5.95
N ALA A 308 -16.32 0.11 5.41
CA ALA A 308 -16.54 1.54 5.69
C ALA A 308 -17.45 1.76 6.91
N ASP A 309 -18.22 0.75 7.32
CA ASP A 309 -19.18 0.82 8.42
C ASP A 309 -18.71 0.12 9.70
N SER A 310 -17.87 -0.91 9.59
CA SER A 310 -17.33 -1.65 10.73
C SER A 310 -15.83 -1.50 10.85
N PRO A 311 -15.29 -0.87 11.91
CA PRO A 311 -13.84 -0.79 12.11
C PRO A 311 -13.20 -2.18 12.27
N VAL A 312 -13.85 -3.10 12.95
CA VAL A 312 -13.35 -4.48 13.11
C VAL A 312 -13.45 -5.25 11.79
N GLY A 313 -14.50 -5.03 10.99
CA GLY A 313 -14.59 -5.57 9.64
C GLY A 313 -13.48 -5.04 8.73
N LEU A 314 -13.15 -3.75 8.82
CA LEU A 314 -11.99 -3.17 8.13
C LEU A 314 -10.69 -3.84 8.59
N ALA A 315 -10.45 -3.93 9.91
CA ALA A 315 -9.26 -4.57 10.45
C ALA A 315 -9.09 -6.00 9.92
N ALA A 316 -10.14 -6.83 9.99
CA ALA A 316 -10.12 -8.19 9.50
C ALA A 316 -9.76 -8.26 8.00
N TYR A 317 -10.32 -7.35 7.19
CA TYR A 317 -10.06 -7.30 5.76
C TYR A 317 -8.62 -6.88 5.43
N LEU A 318 -8.05 -5.90 6.17
CA LEU A 318 -6.68 -5.45 5.97
C LEU A 318 -5.64 -6.49 6.44
N LEU A 319 -5.93 -7.20 7.53
CA LEU A 319 -5.03 -8.21 8.08
C LEU A 319 -4.91 -9.47 7.21
N ASP A 320 -5.89 -9.75 6.37
CA ASP A 320 -5.92 -10.91 5.47
C ASP A 320 -5.16 -10.68 4.15
N HIS A 321 -4.20 -9.76 4.16
CA HIS A 321 -3.39 -9.43 2.98
C HIS A 321 -2.51 -10.61 2.54
N ASP A 322 -1.72 -11.17 3.46
CA ASP A 322 -0.88 -12.33 3.19
C ASP A 322 -0.71 -13.21 4.43
N ALA A 323 -0.50 -14.51 4.22
CA ALA A 323 -0.47 -15.49 5.28
C ALA A 323 0.69 -15.27 6.28
N ARG A 324 1.83 -14.71 5.83
CA ARG A 324 3.01 -14.52 6.68
C ARG A 324 2.85 -13.30 7.58
N SER A 325 2.40 -12.19 7.01
CA SER A 325 2.05 -10.98 7.80
C SER A 325 0.91 -11.27 8.78
N LEU A 326 -0.12 -12.00 8.37
CA LEU A 326 -1.21 -12.41 9.26
C LEU A 326 -0.69 -13.28 10.42
N ALA A 327 0.18 -14.25 10.14
CA ALA A 327 0.77 -15.10 11.18
C ALA A 327 1.62 -14.29 12.18
N MET A 328 2.44 -13.33 11.69
CA MET A 328 3.22 -12.43 12.53
C MET A 328 2.30 -11.54 13.38
N ILE A 329 1.30 -10.89 12.80
CA ILE A 329 0.34 -10.05 13.51
C ILE A 329 -0.42 -10.86 14.57
N SER A 330 -0.80 -12.11 14.26
CA SER A 330 -1.47 -13.00 15.21
C SER A 330 -0.60 -13.27 16.45
N ARG A 331 0.71 -13.49 16.27
CA ARG A 331 1.67 -13.63 17.37
C ARG A 331 1.81 -12.34 18.17
N VAL A 332 1.87 -11.19 17.51
CA VAL A 332 1.92 -9.87 18.18
C VAL A 332 0.72 -9.67 19.11
N PHE A 333 -0.49 -10.01 18.66
CA PHE A 333 -1.68 -9.95 19.51
C PHE A 333 -1.77 -11.10 20.51
N ALA A 334 -0.98 -12.16 20.37
CA ALA A 334 -0.79 -13.19 21.40
C ALA A 334 0.24 -12.79 22.49
N GLY A 335 0.95 -11.67 22.31
CA GLY A 335 1.92 -11.14 23.27
C GLY A 335 3.38 -11.31 22.89
N GLU A 336 3.66 -11.83 21.70
CA GLU A 336 5.02 -11.89 21.16
C GLU A 336 5.40 -10.52 20.56
N THR A 337 6.69 -10.15 20.68
CA THR A 337 7.21 -8.92 20.05
C THR A 337 8.23 -9.32 18.99
N GLU A 338 7.85 -9.20 17.73
CA GLU A 338 8.73 -9.50 16.61
C GLU A 338 8.51 -8.50 15.47
N GLY A 339 9.40 -7.49 15.38
CA GLY A 339 9.37 -6.50 14.30
C GLY A 339 8.25 -5.46 14.40
N LEU A 340 7.03 -5.86 14.72
CA LEU A 340 5.86 -5.00 14.90
C LEU A 340 5.35 -5.02 16.34
N THR A 341 4.71 -3.93 16.74
CA THR A 341 3.92 -3.82 17.97
C THR A 341 2.41 -3.84 17.65
N ARG A 342 1.57 -4.03 18.66
CA ARG A 342 0.10 -3.89 18.51
C ARG A 342 -0.27 -2.49 18.02
N ASP A 343 0.42 -1.46 18.55
CA ASP A 343 0.19 -0.08 18.16
C ASP A 343 0.60 0.17 16.70
N ASP A 344 1.72 -0.37 16.23
CA ASP A 344 2.08 -0.27 14.81
C ASP A 344 0.94 -0.74 13.91
N VAL A 345 0.38 -1.91 14.20
CA VAL A 345 -0.74 -2.47 13.41
C VAL A 345 -1.97 -1.57 13.48
N LEU A 346 -2.34 -1.15 14.71
CA LEU A 346 -3.55 -0.33 14.92
C LEU A 346 -3.39 1.10 14.42
N ASP A 347 -2.20 1.66 14.38
CA ASP A 347 -1.93 2.98 13.80
C ASP A 347 -2.34 3.02 12.33
N ASN A 348 -1.97 2.00 11.56
CA ASN A 348 -2.30 1.91 10.15
C ASN A 348 -3.81 1.64 9.93
N VAL A 349 -4.38 0.70 10.68
CA VAL A 349 -5.83 0.39 10.60
C VAL A 349 -6.66 1.60 11.03
N THR A 350 -6.26 2.27 12.12
CA THR A 350 -6.96 3.45 12.63
C THR A 350 -6.89 4.63 11.67
N LEU A 351 -5.72 4.87 11.03
CA LEU A 351 -5.61 5.89 10.00
C LEU A 351 -6.59 5.63 8.85
N THR A 352 -6.62 4.40 8.34
CA THR A 352 -7.53 4.00 7.25
C THR A 352 -9.00 4.18 7.64
N TRP A 353 -9.35 3.86 8.89
CA TRP A 353 -10.70 4.07 9.43
C TRP A 353 -11.04 5.56 9.55
N LEU A 354 -10.21 6.34 10.23
CA LEU A 354 -10.46 7.75 10.51
C LEU A 354 -10.57 8.61 9.24
N THR A 355 -9.84 8.24 8.20
CA THR A 355 -9.90 8.88 6.87
C THR A 355 -10.97 8.27 5.98
N ASN A 356 -11.59 7.15 6.39
CA ASN A 356 -12.55 6.37 5.62
C ASN A 356 -12.02 6.03 4.21
N THR A 357 -10.78 5.53 4.16
CA THR A 357 -10.10 5.22 2.89
C THR A 357 -10.07 3.72 2.56
N GLY A 358 -10.75 2.87 3.33
CA GLY A 358 -10.81 1.43 3.07
C GLY A 358 -11.29 1.10 1.65
N VAL A 359 -12.41 1.66 1.22
CA VAL A 359 -12.96 1.41 -0.13
C VAL A 359 -12.21 2.19 -1.21
N SER A 360 -11.88 3.48 -0.96
CA SER A 360 -11.21 4.30 -1.98
C SER A 360 -9.81 3.78 -2.32
N SER A 361 -9.07 3.26 -1.35
CA SER A 361 -7.77 2.60 -1.58
C SER A 361 -7.92 1.32 -2.41
N GLY A 362 -8.95 0.53 -2.13
CA GLY A 362 -9.26 -0.69 -2.88
C GLY A 362 -9.61 -0.46 -4.35
N ARG A 363 -10.07 0.75 -4.72
CA ARG A 363 -10.36 1.07 -6.13
C ARG A 363 -9.12 1.03 -7.02
N LEU A 364 -7.92 1.19 -6.49
CA LEU A 364 -6.69 1.04 -7.26
C LEU A 364 -6.58 -0.34 -7.93
N TYR A 365 -7.04 -1.40 -7.28
CA TYR A 365 -7.10 -2.74 -7.88
C TYR A 365 -8.00 -2.80 -9.11
N TRP A 366 -9.10 -2.04 -9.11
CA TRP A 366 -10.01 -1.95 -10.26
C TRP A 366 -9.44 -1.04 -11.36
N GLU A 367 -8.78 0.05 -10.99
CA GLU A 367 -8.19 1.02 -11.93
C GLU A 367 -7.01 0.45 -12.68
N ASN A 368 -6.13 -0.28 -11.99
CA ASN A 368 -4.90 -0.79 -12.56
C ASN A 368 -5.18 -1.94 -13.55
N LYS A 369 -4.59 -1.83 -14.76
CA LYS A 369 -4.70 -2.85 -15.82
C LYS A 369 -3.36 -3.49 -16.16
N LEU A 370 -2.29 -3.07 -15.49
CA LEU A 370 -0.96 -3.63 -15.67
C LEU A 370 -0.84 -4.97 -14.93
N GLY A 371 -0.07 -5.89 -15.48
CA GLY A 371 0.31 -7.10 -14.76
C GLY A 371 1.16 -6.75 -13.54
N PHE A 372 0.76 -7.22 -12.37
CA PHE A 372 1.35 -6.80 -11.11
C PHE A 372 2.86 -7.13 -11.06
N TRP A 373 3.22 -8.38 -11.36
CA TRP A 373 4.61 -8.85 -11.33
C TRP A 373 5.27 -8.98 -12.70
N SER A 374 4.58 -8.60 -13.79
CA SER A 374 5.13 -8.70 -15.15
C SER A 374 6.29 -7.75 -15.37
N VAL A 375 7.22 -8.17 -16.23
CA VAL A 375 8.33 -7.34 -16.70
C VAL A 375 7.81 -6.13 -17.49
N LYS A 376 8.30 -4.93 -17.19
CA LYS A 376 7.80 -3.64 -17.73
C LYS A 376 8.76 -2.94 -18.70
N GLY A 377 9.95 -3.51 -18.95
CA GLY A 377 10.91 -2.94 -19.90
C GLY A 377 11.62 -1.68 -19.40
N ILE A 378 11.90 -1.60 -18.10
CA ILE A 378 12.61 -0.48 -17.47
C ILE A 378 14.05 -0.41 -17.99
N THR A 379 14.48 0.78 -18.45
CA THR A 379 15.79 1.00 -19.07
C THR A 379 16.77 1.80 -18.20
N ILE A 380 16.30 2.39 -17.10
CA ILE A 380 17.15 3.07 -16.10
C ILE A 380 17.70 2.06 -15.10
N PRO A 381 18.70 2.43 -14.26
CA PRO A 381 19.23 1.56 -13.23
C PRO A 381 18.16 1.10 -12.22
N VAL A 382 18.18 -0.18 -11.86
CA VAL A 382 17.25 -0.81 -10.91
C VAL A 382 18.01 -1.52 -9.82
N ALA A 383 17.54 -1.39 -8.59
CA ALA A 383 18.00 -2.13 -7.42
C ALA A 383 16.86 -3.00 -6.87
N VAL A 384 17.19 -4.21 -6.42
CA VAL A 384 16.23 -5.18 -5.88
C VAL A 384 16.70 -5.73 -4.55
N SER A 385 15.82 -5.72 -3.55
CA SER A 385 16.02 -6.38 -2.26
C SER A 385 14.96 -7.47 -2.07
N ALA A 386 15.36 -8.74 -2.14
CA ALA A 386 14.48 -9.89 -2.09
C ALA A 386 14.31 -10.42 -0.66
N PHE A 387 13.19 -10.09 -0.01
CA PHE A 387 12.85 -10.57 1.32
C PHE A 387 12.27 -11.99 1.28
N PRO A 388 12.56 -12.87 2.27
CA PRO A 388 12.14 -14.28 2.22
C PRO A 388 10.63 -14.48 2.40
N ASP A 389 9.98 -13.60 3.15
CA ASP A 389 8.56 -13.68 3.48
C ASP A 389 7.68 -12.72 2.64
N GLU A 390 8.21 -12.20 1.52
CA GLU A 390 7.42 -11.48 0.50
C GLU A 390 6.42 -12.43 -0.17
N LEU A 391 5.44 -11.92 -0.91
CA LEU A 391 4.48 -12.72 -1.69
C LEU A 391 5.19 -13.70 -2.63
N TYR A 392 6.32 -13.31 -3.20
CA TYR A 392 7.30 -14.21 -3.78
C TYR A 392 8.72 -13.67 -3.59
N GLN A 393 9.66 -14.52 -3.21
CA GLN A 393 11.06 -14.12 -3.13
C GLN A 393 11.66 -14.14 -4.54
N CYS A 394 11.85 -12.96 -5.15
CA CYS A 394 12.33 -12.84 -6.51
C CYS A 394 13.72 -13.47 -6.66
N PRO A 395 13.92 -14.49 -7.54
CA PRO A 395 15.24 -15.04 -7.84
C PRO A 395 16.11 -14.02 -8.59
N ARG A 396 17.42 -14.05 -8.33
CA ARG A 396 18.38 -13.19 -9.02
C ARG A 396 18.31 -13.35 -10.54
N SER A 397 18.18 -14.57 -11.03
CA SER A 397 18.08 -14.86 -12.46
C SER A 397 16.89 -14.18 -13.15
N TRP A 398 15.76 -14.02 -12.43
CA TRP A 398 14.60 -13.31 -12.98
C TRP A 398 14.83 -11.79 -12.96
N ALA A 399 15.40 -11.26 -11.87
CA ALA A 399 15.74 -9.85 -11.78
C ALA A 399 16.75 -9.43 -12.87
N GLU A 400 17.80 -10.22 -13.11
CA GLU A 400 18.81 -9.97 -14.17
C GLU A 400 18.21 -9.99 -15.58
N ARG A 401 17.21 -10.85 -15.82
CA ARG A 401 16.48 -10.88 -17.10
C ARG A 401 15.53 -9.70 -17.28
N ALA A 402 14.88 -9.29 -16.18
CA ALA A 402 13.88 -8.22 -16.23
C ALA A 402 14.51 -6.83 -16.30
N PHE A 403 15.66 -6.63 -15.68
CA PHE A 403 16.30 -5.32 -15.51
C PHE A 403 17.71 -5.30 -16.15
N PRO A 404 17.83 -4.84 -17.40
CA PRO A 404 19.12 -4.80 -18.10
C PRO A 404 20.20 -3.98 -17.38
N LYS A 405 19.82 -3.03 -16.55
CA LYS A 405 20.70 -2.23 -15.69
C LYS A 405 20.46 -2.51 -14.21
N LEU A 406 20.50 -3.79 -13.83
CA LEU A 406 20.43 -4.17 -12.42
C LEU A 406 21.73 -3.78 -11.73
N ILE A 407 21.67 -2.75 -10.85
CA ILE A 407 22.85 -2.19 -10.14
C ILE A 407 23.05 -2.78 -8.77
N HIS A 408 22.01 -3.38 -8.19
CA HIS A 408 22.06 -4.04 -6.88
C HIS A 408 21.02 -5.15 -6.82
N TYR A 409 21.40 -6.27 -6.24
CA TYR A 409 20.49 -7.34 -5.86
C TYR A 409 20.99 -7.98 -4.58
N ASN A 410 20.13 -8.05 -3.57
CA ASN A 410 20.44 -8.77 -2.34
C ASN A 410 19.26 -9.63 -1.89
N LYS A 411 19.58 -10.81 -1.38
CA LYS A 411 18.63 -11.76 -0.78
C LYS A 411 18.75 -11.64 0.73
N LEU A 412 17.71 -11.11 1.38
CA LEU A 412 17.72 -10.80 2.81
C LEU A 412 17.47 -12.06 3.65
N PRO A 413 18.00 -12.11 4.89
CA PRO A 413 17.87 -13.28 5.75
C PRO A 413 16.51 -13.37 6.45
N LYS A 414 15.76 -12.25 6.56
CA LYS A 414 14.45 -12.18 7.20
C LYS A 414 13.69 -10.93 6.76
N GLY A 415 12.37 -10.93 7.00
CA GLY A 415 11.44 -9.89 6.66
C GLY A 415 10.52 -10.30 5.52
N GLY A 416 9.40 -9.63 5.42
CA GLY A 416 8.33 -9.94 4.48
C GLY A 416 7.87 -8.73 3.71
N HIS A 417 6.60 -8.76 3.41
CA HIS A 417 5.92 -7.78 2.54
C HIS A 417 6.05 -6.34 3.04
N PHE A 418 5.90 -6.13 4.34
CA PHE A 418 6.00 -4.80 4.97
C PHE A 418 7.42 -4.51 5.49
N ALA A 419 8.43 -4.74 4.65
CA ALA A 419 9.84 -4.63 5.03
C ALA A 419 10.22 -3.29 5.69
N ALA A 420 9.63 -2.17 5.25
CA ALA A 420 9.81 -0.85 5.86
C ALA A 420 9.35 -0.80 7.32
N TRP A 421 8.36 -1.58 7.65
CA TRP A 421 7.69 -1.60 8.94
C TRP A 421 8.29 -2.64 9.89
N GLU A 422 8.49 -3.87 9.37
CA GLU A 422 9.00 -5.03 10.11
C GLU A 422 10.52 -5.02 10.28
N GLN A 423 11.25 -4.63 9.24
CA GLN A 423 12.71 -4.69 9.15
C GLN A 423 13.31 -3.37 8.64
N PRO A 424 12.99 -2.21 9.26
CA PRO A 424 13.42 -0.89 8.77
C PRO A 424 14.94 -0.75 8.69
N LYS A 425 15.68 -1.44 9.55
CA LYS A 425 17.14 -1.46 9.52
C LYS A 425 17.64 -2.07 8.22
N PHE A 426 17.19 -3.29 7.88
CA PHE A 426 17.61 -3.94 6.63
C PHE A 426 17.22 -3.10 5.40
N LEU A 427 15.95 -2.67 5.31
CA LEU A 427 15.51 -1.93 4.14
C LEU A 427 16.26 -0.59 3.98
N SER A 428 16.51 0.13 5.07
CA SER A 428 17.28 1.38 4.98
C SER A 428 18.75 1.17 4.58
N GLU A 429 19.39 0.08 5.05
CA GLU A 429 20.73 -0.32 4.63
C GLU A 429 20.77 -0.69 3.14
N GLU A 430 19.78 -1.43 2.66
CA GLU A 430 19.63 -1.79 1.24
C GLU A 430 19.45 -0.55 0.37
N ILE A 431 18.58 0.38 0.75
CA ILE A 431 18.38 1.64 0.01
C ILE A 431 19.68 2.45 -0.04
N ARG A 432 20.39 2.59 1.08
CA ARG A 432 21.69 3.31 1.12
C ARG A 432 22.71 2.66 0.21
N THR A 433 22.83 1.35 0.27
CA THR A 433 23.80 0.57 -0.52
C THR A 433 23.47 0.64 -2.01
N SER A 434 22.20 0.50 -2.38
CA SER A 434 21.73 0.51 -3.77
C SER A 434 22.10 1.78 -4.52
N PHE A 435 22.07 2.93 -3.83
CA PHE A 435 22.24 4.23 -4.49
C PHE A 435 23.57 4.91 -4.19
N ARG A 436 24.50 4.21 -3.52
CA ARG A 436 25.79 4.79 -3.11
C ARG A 436 26.61 5.28 -4.31
N THR A 437 26.60 4.55 -5.42
CA THR A 437 27.34 4.91 -6.64
C THR A 437 26.73 6.06 -7.45
N LEU A 438 25.51 6.50 -7.12
CA LEU A 438 24.80 7.56 -7.83
C LEU A 438 24.95 8.93 -7.17
N ARG A 439 25.80 9.05 -6.15
CA ARG A 439 25.91 10.27 -5.32
C ARG A 439 27.01 11.24 -5.79
N THR A 440 27.69 10.89 -6.86
CA THR A 440 28.76 11.72 -7.47
C THR A 440 28.19 12.85 -8.32
#